data_8785461404da410dffc1b270bff6f733
#
_entry.id   8785461404da410dffc1b270bff6f733
#
_cell.length_a   1.000
_cell.length_b   1.000
_cell.length_c   1.000
_cell.angle_alpha   90.00
_cell.angle_beta   90.00
_cell.angle_gamma   90.00
#
_symmetry.space_group_name_H-M   'P 1'
#
loop_
_entity.id
_entity.type
_entity.pdbx_description
1 polymer ?
#
loop_
_entity_poly.entity_id
_entity_poly.type
_entity_poly.pdbx_seq_one_letter_code
_entity_poly.pdbx_strand_id
1 'polypeptide(L)'
;MKKTILLVLLLPLFWFSQSCDDPKNANKFNNETTVDVMGLHFITTASEAGHTEIKASTVAEGISQNPRIIAFAKMMITDHTAAGAKLDKLKAGELVHEPYTLNEDHVKMIDSLSRLSGSSFDKAYMQVMVNDHENAVDLFKEGGENRNGAVRSYAAETLPVIEMHLDSAKAILASLK
;
A
#
# COMPACT_ATOMS: atom_id res chain seq x y z
N MET A 1 59.92 68.76 0.90
CA MET A 1 59.86 67.32 1.17
C MET A 1 58.40 66.97 1.44
N LYS A 2 57.71 66.48 0.44
CA LYS A 2 56.27 66.11 0.53
C LYS A 2 56.18 64.60 0.79
N LYS A 3 55.61 64.19 1.93
CA LYS A 3 55.37 62.81 2.29
C LYS A 3 53.96 62.43 1.75
N THR A 4 53.92 61.54 0.80
CA THR A 4 52.71 60.95 0.25
C THR A 4 52.31 59.79 1.15
N ILE A 5 51.14 59.88 1.81
CA ILE A 5 50.56 58.81 2.61
C ILE A 5 49.69 57.97 1.68
N LEU A 6 50.07 56.71 1.46
CA LEU A 6 49.32 55.72 0.68
C LEU A 6 48.29 55.08 1.61
N LEU A 7 47.00 55.42 1.43
CA LEU A 7 45.88 54.83 2.17
C LEU A 7 45.49 53.51 1.49
N VAL A 8 45.84 52.39 2.11
CA VAL A 8 45.42 51.07 1.68
C VAL A 8 44.01 50.80 2.20
N LEU A 9 43.01 50.83 1.33
CA LEU A 9 41.64 50.45 1.63
C LEU A 9 41.55 48.90 1.63
N LEU A 10 41.49 48.33 2.81
CA LEU A 10 41.11 46.92 3.01
C LEU A 10 39.60 46.78 2.87
N LEU A 11 39.14 46.22 1.75
CA LEU A 11 37.78 45.78 1.54
C LEU A 11 37.59 44.43 2.26
N PRO A 12 36.61 44.28 3.13
CA PRO A 12 36.27 42.96 3.68
C PRO A 12 35.58 42.12 2.59
N LEU A 13 36.19 40.99 2.20
CA LEU A 13 35.50 39.94 1.45
C LEU A 13 34.42 39.34 2.34
N PHE A 14 33.19 39.76 2.12
CA PHE A 14 32.04 39.01 2.58
C PHE A 14 31.90 37.73 1.75
N TRP A 15 32.31 36.63 2.34
CA TRP A 15 31.91 35.33 1.84
C TRP A 15 30.43 35.14 2.16
N PHE A 16 29.59 35.40 1.17
CA PHE A 16 28.21 34.86 1.18
C PHE A 16 28.32 33.35 1.03
N SER A 17 28.28 32.62 2.12
CA SER A 17 27.88 31.22 2.08
C SER A 17 26.41 31.19 1.68
N GLN A 18 26.16 31.03 0.37
CA GLN A 18 24.87 30.62 -0.11
C GLN A 18 24.66 29.19 0.43
N SER A 19 23.96 29.07 1.55
CA SER A 19 23.27 27.86 1.92
C SER A 19 22.25 27.60 0.80
N CYS A 20 22.52 26.66 -0.06
CA CYS A 20 21.51 26.11 -0.93
C CYS A 20 20.58 25.31 -0.01
N ASP A 21 19.57 25.97 0.55
CA ASP A 21 18.39 25.28 1.02
C ASP A 21 17.73 24.71 -0.23
N ASP A 22 17.89 23.39 -0.42
CA ASP A 22 17.18 22.67 -1.45
C ASP A 22 15.69 22.65 -1.05
N PRO A 23 14.79 23.40 -1.74
CA PRO A 23 13.38 23.46 -1.37
C PRO A 23 12.68 22.13 -1.58
N LYS A 24 13.36 21.13 -2.13
CA LYS A 24 12.84 19.77 -2.29
C LYS A 24 12.93 18.94 -1.01
N ASN A 25 13.68 19.36 -0.02
CA ASN A 25 13.75 18.73 1.31
C ASN A 25 12.82 19.37 2.34
N ALA A 26 12.04 20.36 1.96
CA ALA A 26 10.93 20.87 2.77
C ALA A 26 9.67 20.00 2.65
N ASN A 27 9.78 18.73 2.28
CA ASN A 27 8.74 17.78 2.58
C ASN A 27 8.65 17.69 4.09
N LYS A 28 7.60 18.26 4.64
CA LYS A 28 7.10 17.96 5.97
C LYS A 28 6.63 16.49 5.96
N PHE A 29 7.58 15.58 5.83
CA PHE A 29 7.36 14.25 6.34
C PHE A 29 7.06 14.47 7.84
N ASN A 30 5.98 13.86 8.27
CA ASN A 30 5.90 13.54 9.66
C ASN A 30 7.30 13.04 10.04
N ASN A 31 8.03 13.73 10.95
CA ASN A 31 9.43 13.44 11.27
C ASN A 31 9.67 12.02 11.82
N GLU A 32 8.68 11.15 11.68
CA GLU A 32 8.59 9.81 12.24
C GLU A 32 8.67 8.69 11.18
N THR A 33 8.55 9.00 9.88
CA THR A 33 8.65 7.95 8.84
C THR A 33 9.78 8.21 7.87
N THR A 34 10.39 7.12 7.37
CA THR A 34 11.49 7.15 6.38
C THR A 34 11.01 6.94 4.94
N VAL A 35 9.70 6.68 4.74
CA VAL A 35 9.09 6.58 3.40
C VAL A 35 8.56 7.93 2.91
N ASP A 36 8.54 8.11 1.59
CA ASP A 36 7.90 9.25 0.95
C ASP A 36 6.37 9.12 0.94
N VAL A 37 5.66 10.16 0.46
CA VAL A 37 4.19 10.17 0.40
C VAL A 37 3.64 9.00 -0.41
N MET A 38 4.32 8.62 -1.50
CA MET A 38 3.89 7.49 -2.33
C MET A 38 4.10 6.15 -1.62
N GLY A 39 5.23 6.01 -0.90
CA GLY A 39 5.48 4.82 -0.08
C GLY A 39 4.51 4.70 1.08
N LEU A 40 4.17 5.80 1.75
CA LEU A 40 3.16 5.82 2.81
C LEU A 40 1.78 5.45 2.25
N HIS A 41 1.39 6.03 1.11
CA HIS A 41 0.14 5.69 0.44
C HIS A 41 0.06 4.21 0.08
N PHE A 42 1.12 3.65 -0.52
CA PHE A 42 1.19 2.23 -0.82
C PHE A 42 0.99 1.37 0.42
N ILE A 43 1.75 1.65 1.50
CA ILE A 43 1.71 0.87 2.74
C ILE A 43 0.30 0.90 3.37
N THR A 44 -0.32 2.08 3.46
CA THR A 44 -1.63 2.23 4.10
C THR A 44 -2.72 1.58 3.27
N THR A 45 -2.70 1.74 1.95
CA THR A 45 -3.68 1.15 1.03
C THR A 45 -3.55 -0.38 0.98
N ALA A 46 -2.32 -0.91 0.86
CA ALA A 46 -2.08 -2.35 0.87
C ALA A 46 -2.49 -3.00 2.21
N SER A 47 -2.24 -2.31 3.34
CA SER A 47 -2.67 -2.78 4.66
C SER A 47 -4.19 -2.85 4.77
N GLU A 48 -4.88 -1.79 4.36
CA GLU A 48 -6.35 -1.70 4.40
C GLU A 48 -7.00 -2.76 3.49
N ALA A 49 -6.53 -2.89 2.24
CA ALA A 49 -7.02 -3.87 1.28
C ALA A 49 -6.87 -5.30 1.81
N GLY A 50 -5.67 -5.68 2.28
CA GLY A 50 -5.44 -7.02 2.81
C GLY A 50 -6.34 -7.38 3.98
N HIS A 51 -6.62 -6.44 4.88
CA HIS A 51 -7.55 -6.69 5.99
C HIS A 51 -9.01 -6.77 5.53
N THR A 52 -9.40 -6.00 4.52
CA THR A 52 -10.72 -6.07 3.89
C THR A 52 -10.95 -7.45 3.28
N GLU A 53 -9.98 -7.95 2.54
CA GLU A 53 -10.06 -9.25 1.86
C GLU A 53 -10.07 -10.42 2.85
N ILE A 54 -9.30 -10.35 3.96
CA ILE A 54 -9.40 -11.33 5.05
C ILE A 54 -10.81 -11.37 5.64
N LYS A 55 -11.42 -10.21 5.91
CA LYS A 55 -12.78 -10.15 6.46
C LYS A 55 -13.82 -10.65 5.48
N ALA A 56 -13.78 -10.20 4.22
CA ALA A 56 -14.69 -10.66 3.19
C ALA A 56 -14.58 -12.18 2.97
N SER A 57 -13.35 -12.71 2.99
CA SER A 57 -13.09 -14.14 2.83
C SER A 57 -13.54 -14.96 4.06
N THR A 58 -13.44 -14.40 5.27
CA THR A 58 -14.00 -15.01 6.48
C THR A 58 -15.53 -15.14 6.39
N VAL A 59 -16.20 -14.12 5.85
CA VAL A 59 -17.65 -14.17 5.57
C VAL A 59 -17.94 -15.25 4.51
N ALA A 60 -17.13 -15.33 3.45
CA ALA A 60 -17.30 -16.31 2.38
C ALA A 60 -17.12 -17.76 2.89
N GLU A 61 -16.14 -18.02 3.75
CA GLU A 61 -15.94 -19.33 4.36
C GLU A 61 -17.17 -19.77 5.19
N GLY A 62 -17.86 -18.81 5.83
CA GLY A 62 -19.05 -19.10 6.64
C GLY A 62 -20.38 -19.24 5.86
N ILE A 63 -20.51 -18.56 4.71
CA ILE A 63 -21.77 -18.47 3.97
C ILE A 63 -21.82 -19.38 2.74
N SER A 64 -20.71 -19.45 1.97
CA SER A 64 -20.71 -20.22 0.73
C SER A 64 -20.79 -21.73 1.00
N GLN A 65 -21.51 -22.43 0.12
CA GLN A 65 -21.54 -23.89 0.08
C GLN A 65 -20.77 -24.44 -1.13
N ASN A 66 -20.21 -23.55 -1.95
CA ASN A 66 -19.41 -23.92 -3.09
C ASN A 66 -17.97 -24.27 -2.63
N PRO A 67 -17.52 -25.53 -2.80
CA PRO A 67 -16.21 -25.95 -2.31
C PRO A 67 -15.04 -25.18 -2.95
N ARG A 68 -15.19 -24.68 -4.17
CA ARG A 68 -14.15 -23.88 -4.83
C ARG A 68 -14.02 -22.48 -4.18
N ILE A 69 -15.14 -21.89 -3.81
CA ILE A 69 -15.16 -20.58 -3.13
C ILE A 69 -14.62 -20.71 -1.71
N ILE A 70 -15.02 -21.76 -0.98
CA ILE A 70 -14.49 -22.03 0.36
C ILE A 70 -12.97 -22.23 0.31
N ALA A 71 -12.48 -23.00 -0.67
CA ALA A 71 -11.04 -23.21 -0.84
C ALA A 71 -10.30 -21.89 -1.18
N PHE A 72 -10.86 -21.08 -2.08
CA PHE A 72 -10.34 -19.77 -2.43
C PHE A 72 -10.32 -18.82 -1.22
N ALA A 73 -11.42 -18.75 -0.46
CA ALA A 73 -11.50 -17.91 0.74
C ALA A 73 -10.44 -18.29 1.79
N LYS A 74 -10.22 -19.57 2.01
CA LYS A 74 -9.14 -20.06 2.91
C LYS A 74 -7.75 -19.67 2.43
N MET A 75 -7.49 -19.79 1.13
CA MET A 75 -6.24 -19.33 0.52
C MET A 75 -6.05 -17.83 0.75
N MET A 76 -7.08 -17.02 0.48
CA MET A 76 -7.07 -15.58 0.70
C MET A 76 -6.74 -15.21 2.15
N ILE A 77 -7.40 -15.83 3.12
CA ILE A 77 -7.13 -15.60 4.55
C ILE A 77 -5.66 -15.93 4.87
N THR A 78 -5.17 -17.07 4.40
CA THR A 78 -3.81 -17.52 4.67
C THR A 78 -2.76 -16.58 4.09
N ASP A 79 -2.89 -16.28 2.81
CA ASP A 79 -1.88 -15.54 2.06
C ASP A 79 -1.87 -14.05 2.45
N HIS A 80 -3.05 -13.43 2.64
CA HIS A 80 -3.13 -12.04 3.11
C HIS A 80 -2.70 -11.88 4.57
N THR A 81 -2.91 -12.89 5.43
CA THR A 81 -2.35 -12.87 6.78
C THR A 81 -0.82 -12.92 6.75
N ALA A 82 -0.24 -13.76 5.90
CA ALA A 82 1.21 -13.84 5.74
C ALA A 82 1.81 -12.57 5.13
N ALA A 83 1.15 -12.00 4.11
CA ALA A 83 1.54 -10.72 3.50
C ALA A 83 1.43 -9.57 4.50
N GLY A 84 0.36 -9.51 5.28
CA GLY A 84 0.17 -8.52 6.34
C GLY A 84 1.28 -8.54 7.38
N ALA A 85 1.69 -9.73 7.83
CA ALA A 85 2.81 -9.87 8.77
C ALA A 85 4.15 -9.37 8.21
N LYS A 86 4.38 -9.50 6.89
CA LYS A 86 5.55 -8.90 6.22
C LYS A 86 5.43 -7.38 6.13
N LEU A 87 4.22 -6.88 5.80
CA LEU A 87 3.94 -5.46 5.73
C LEU A 87 4.10 -4.77 7.09
N ASP A 88 3.69 -5.41 8.18
CA ASP A 88 3.88 -4.89 9.54
C ASP A 88 5.37 -4.76 9.90
N LYS A 89 6.21 -5.70 9.47
CA LYS A 89 7.67 -5.59 9.63
C LYS A 89 8.23 -4.41 8.82
N LEU A 90 7.75 -4.22 7.61
CA LEU A 90 8.13 -3.07 6.78
C LEU A 90 7.70 -1.77 7.47
N LYS A 91 6.45 -1.66 7.94
CA LYS A 91 5.94 -0.51 8.70
C LYS A 91 6.84 -0.18 9.89
N ALA A 92 7.19 -1.18 10.67
CA ALA A 92 8.07 -1.00 11.84
C ALA A 92 9.47 -0.53 11.43
N GLY A 93 10.05 -1.08 10.37
CA GLY A 93 11.37 -0.69 9.86
C GLY A 93 11.39 0.73 9.29
N GLU A 94 10.30 1.19 8.72
CA GLU A 94 10.15 2.51 8.10
C GLU A 94 9.47 3.53 9.01
N LEU A 95 9.28 3.21 10.29
CA LEU A 95 8.67 4.08 11.30
C LEU A 95 7.26 4.58 10.89
N VAL A 96 6.49 3.73 10.22
CA VAL A 96 5.10 4.01 9.85
C VAL A 96 4.17 3.53 10.95
N HIS A 97 3.54 4.48 11.65
CA HIS A 97 2.71 4.21 12.84
C HIS A 97 1.20 4.33 12.58
N GLU A 98 0.78 4.62 11.35
CA GLU A 98 -0.63 4.72 11.01
C GLU A 98 -1.36 3.41 11.37
N PRO A 99 -2.39 3.47 12.24
CA PRO A 99 -3.24 2.33 12.50
C PRO A 99 -4.01 1.99 11.22
N TYR A 100 -4.19 0.71 10.99
CA TYR A 100 -5.10 0.27 9.96
C TYR A 100 -6.55 0.58 10.35
N THR A 101 -7.31 1.13 9.41
CA THR A 101 -8.75 1.35 9.56
C THR A 101 -9.42 0.97 8.24
N LEU A 102 -10.45 0.10 8.30
CA LEU A 102 -11.28 -0.15 7.12
C LEU A 102 -11.99 1.14 6.72
N ASN A 103 -11.99 1.45 5.44
CA ASN A 103 -12.80 2.53 4.94
C ASN A 103 -14.30 2.18 5.00
N GLU A 104 -15.17 3.20 5.02
CA GLU A 104 -16.60 3.01 5.17
C GLU A 104 -17.23 2.21 4.02
N ASP A 105 -16.70 2.33 2.80
CA ASP A 105 -17.25 1.63 1.64
C ASP A 105 -16.92 0.14 1.69
N HIS A 106 -15.75 -0.24 2.17
CA HIS A 106 -15.43 -1.64 2.42
C HIS A 106 -16.24 -2.24 3.57
N VAL A 107 -16.53 -1.48 4.63
CA VAL A 107 -17.46 -1.92 5.68
C VAL A 107 -18.85 -2.19 5.10
N LYS A 108 -19.39 -1.26 4.30
CA LYS A 108 -20.70 -1.41 3.63
C LYS A 108 -20.71 -2.59 2.64
N MET A 109 -19.61 -2.79 1.91
CA MET A 109 -19.47 -3.91 0.99
C MET A 109 -19.53 -5.24 1.75
N ILE A 110 -18.76 -5.42 2.83
CA ILE A 110 -18.78 -6.63 3.66
C ILE A 110 -20.17 -6.86 4.27
N ASP A 111 -20.82 -5.82 4.78
CA ASP A 111 -22.20 -5.88 5.29
C ASP A 111 -23.20 -6.31 4.21
N SER A 112 -23.03 -5.82 2.99
CA SER A 112 -23.88 -6.19 1.87
C SER A 112 -23.68 -7.65 1.46
N LEU A 113 -22.44 -8.14 1.43
CA LEU A 113 -22.13 -9.55 1.19
C LEU A 113 -22.78 -10.44 2.26
N SER A 114 -22.68 -10.06 3.54
CA SER A 114 -23.21 -10.86 4.67
C SER A 114 -24.72 -11.07 4.64
N ARG A 115 -25.46 -10.27 3.86
CA ARG A 115 -26.92 -10.39 3.67
C ARG A 115 -27.32 -11.29 2.52
N LEU A 116 -26.36 -11.74 1.71
CA LEU A 116 -26.58 -12.63 0.58
C LEU A 116 -26.39 -14.08 0.99
N SER A 117 -26.86 -14.99 0.14
CA SER A 117 -26.65 -16.43 0.29
C SER A 117 -26.70 -17.16 -1.07
N GLY A 118 -26.22 -18.40 -1.10
CA GLY A 118 -26.21 -19.24 -2.28
C GLY A 118 -25.51 -18.60 -3.47
N SER A 119 -26.03 -18.80 -4.68
CA SER A 119 -25.38 -18.30 -5.90
C SER A 119 -25.27 -16.79 -5.98
N SER A 120 -26.17 -16.03 -5.33
CA SER A 120 -26.08 -14.57 -5.30
C SER A 120 -24.89 -14.11 -4.47
N PHE A 121 -24.66 -14.75 -3.31
CA PHE A 121 -23.46 -14.51 -2.51
C PHE A 121 -22.20 -14.87 -3.30
N ASP A 122 -22.17 -16.08 -3.85
CA ASP A 122 -21.01 -16.61 -4.55
C ASP A 122 -20.55 -15.69 -5.68
N LYS A 123 -21.49 -15.23 -6.50
CA LYS A 123 -21.19 -14.28 -7.59
C LYS A 123 -20.72 -12.91 -7.07
N ALA A 124 -21.41 -12.38 -6.06
CA ALA A 124 -21.07 -11.07 -5.51
C ALA A 124 -19.67 -11.08 -4.87
N TYR A 125 -19.36 -12.10 -4.06
CA TYR A 125 -18.05 -12.26 -3.45
C TYR A 125 -16.94 -12.38 -4.50
N MET A 126 -17.12 -13.25 -5.49
CA MET A 126 -16.10 -13.43 -6.53
C MET A 126 -15.94 -12.20 -7.41
N GLN A 127 -17.01 -11.42 -7.65
CA GLN A 127 -16.89 -10.14 -8.35
C GLN A 127 -16.09 -9.11 -7.55
N VAL A 128 -16.31 -9.04 -6.24
CA VAL A 128 -15.51 -8.19 -5.33
C VAL A 128 -14.05 -8.61 -5.42
N MET A 129 -13.75 -9.90 -5.29
CA MET A 129 -12.37 -10.38 -5.36
C MET A 129 -11.69 -10.06 -6.70
N VAL A 130 -12.41 -10.13 -7.82
CA VAL A 130 -11.85 -9.73 -9.12
C VAL A 130 -11.52 -8.23 -9.13
N ASN A 131 -12.47 -7.38 -8.72
CA ASN A 131 -12.29 -5.93 -8.77
C ASN A 131 -11.15 -5.46 -7.84
N ASP A 132 -11.12 -5.99 -6.61
CA ASP A 132 -10.12 -5.60 -5.62
C ASP A 132 -8.72 -6.04 -6.04
N HIS A 133 -8.59 -7.25 -6.61
CA HIS A 133 -7.31 -7.73 -7.11
C HIS A 133 -6.84 -7.01 -8.39
N GLU A 134 -7.74 -6.55 -9.27
CA GLU A 134 -7.35 -5.68 -10.39
C GLU A 134 -6.73 -4.38 -9.88
N ASN A 135 -7.36 -3.74 -8.89
CA ASN A 135 -6.82 -2.54 -8.24
C ASN A 135 -5.50 -2.83 -7.50
N ALA A 136 -5.42 -3.98 -6.82
CA ALA A 136 -4.20 -4.37 -6.11
C ALA A 136 -3.03 -4.62 -7.07
N VAL A 137 -3.24 -5.25 -8.22
CA VAL A 137 -2.20 -5.45 -9.24
C VAL A 137 -1.61 -4.10 -9.66
N ASP A 138 -2.45 -3.09 -9.91
CA ASP A 138 -1.97 -1.76 -10.30
C ASP A 138 -1.21 -1.08 -9.14
N LEU A 139 -1.75 -1.11 -7.92
CA LEU A 139 -1.08 -0.59 -6.73
C LEU A 139 0.31 -1.22 -6.51
N PHE A 140 0.42 -2.54 -6.65
CA PHE A 140 1.67 -3.25 -6.42
C PHE A 140 2.69 -3.07 -7.56
N LYS A 141 2.25 -2.85 -8.79
CA LYS A 141 3.13 -2.40 -9.89
C LYS A 141 3.71 -1.02 -9.60
N GLU A 142 2.89 -0.07 -9.18
CA GLU A 142 3.35 1.27 -8.76
C GLU A 142 4.30 1.19 -7.56
N GLY A 143 3.97 0.35 -6.56
CA GLY A 143 4.84 0.09 -5.41
C GLY A 143 6.21 -0.49 -5.80
N GLY A 144 6.26 -1.30 -6.87
CA GLY A 144 7.49 -1.85 -7.45
C GLY A 144 8.43 -0.80 -8.04
N GLU A 145 7.94 0.40 -8.32
CA GLU A 145 8.72 1.55 -8.81
C GLU A 145 9.07 2.55 -7.69
N ASN A 146 8.70 2.27 -6.44
CA ASN A 146 8.93 3.19 -5.33
C ASN A 146 10.42 3.41 -5.07
N ARG A 147 10.79 4.63 -4.66
CA ARG A 147 12.18 4.99 -4.34
C ARG A 147 12.68 4.30 -3.08
N ASN A 148 11.81 4.04 -2.11
CA ASN A 148 12.16 3.30 -0.91
C ASN A 148 12.36 1.82 -1.26
N GLY A 149 13.56 1.29 -0.92
CA GLY A 149 13.97 -0.08 -1.28
C GLY A 149 13.12 -1.16 -0.60
N ALA A 150 12.65 -0.92 0.63
CA ALA A 150 11.83 -1.88 1.36
C ALA A 150 10.42 -1.97 0.78
N VAL A 151 9.81 -0.83 0.43
CA VAL A 151 8.52 -0.76 -0.28
C VAL A 151 8.61 -1.49 -1.61
N ARG A 152 9.63 -1.15 -2.42
CA ARG A 152 9.85 -1.77 -3.73
C ARG A 152 10.00 -3.30 -3.64
N SER A 153 10.81 -3.78 -2.69
CA SER A 153 11.03 -5.22 -2.52
C SER A 153 9.75 -5.94 -2.10
N TYR A 154 9.02 -5.39 -1.13
CA TYR A 154 7.75 -5.96 -0.68
C TYR A 154 6.73 -6.04 -1.81
N ALA A 155 6.59 -4.97 -2.59
CA ALA A 155 5.68 -4.93 -3.74
C ALA A 155 6.05 -5.98 -4.80
N ALA A 156 7.32 -6.05 -5.18
CA ALA A 156 7.80 -7.00 -6.19
C ALA A 156 7.68 -8.47 -5.74
N GLU A 157 7.91 -8.76 -4.45
CA GLU A 157 7.76 -10.11 -3.90
C GLU A 157 6.30 -10.56 -3.80
N THR A 158 5.37 -9.62 -3.58
CA THR A 158 3.96 -9.93 -3.33
C THR A 158 3.13 -9.95 -4.61
N LEU A 159 3.48 -9.13 -5.62
CA LEU A 159 2.75 -8.99 -6.88
C LEU A 159 2.41 -10.34 -7.55
N PRO A 160 3.33 -11.32 -7.69
CA PRO A 160 3.00 -12.59 -8.33
C PRO A 160 1.88 -13.38 -7.62
N VAL A 161 1.79 -13.25 -6.29
CA VAL A 161 0.72 -13.89 -5.51
C VAL A 161 -0.62 -13.21 -5.78
N ILE A 162 -0.64 -11.88 -5.84
CA ILE A 162 -1.85 -11.10 -6.16
C ILE A 162 -2.34 -11.42 -7.57
N GLU A 163 -1.45 -11.52 -8.54
CA GLU A 163 -1.79 -11.91 -9.92
C GLU A 163 -2.39 -13.33 -9.96
N MET A 164 -1.83 -14.28 -9.23
CA MET A 164 -2.37 -15.63 -9.11
C MET A 164 -3.76 -15.65 -8.46
N HIS A 165 -4.00 -14.83 -7.44
CA HIS A 165 -5.32 -14.66 -6.83
C HIS A 165 -6.33 -14.10 -7.84
N LEU A 166 -5.96 -13.07 -8.61
CA LEU A 166 -6.79 -12.49 -9.66
C LEU A 166 -7.21 -13.52 -10.71
N ASP A 167 -6.24 -14.28 -11.22
CA ASP A 167 -6.51 -15.32 -12.23
C ASP A 167 -7.44 -16.40 -11.66
N SER A 168 -7.23 -16.80 -10.42
CA SER A 168 -8.09 -17.76 -9.72
C SER A 168 -9.50 -17.23 -9.53
N ALA A 169 -9.63 -15.96 -9.10
CA ALA A 169 -10.92 -15.31 -8.93
C ALA A 169 -11.70 -15.21 -10.26
N LYS A 170 -11.04 -14.79 -11.33
CA LYS A 170 -11.63 -14.73 -12.68
C LYS A 170 -12.11 -16.11 -13.16
N ALA A 171 -11.29 -17.15 -12.97
CA ALA A 171 -11.63 -18.50 -13.36
C ALA A 171 -12.82 -19.08 -12.56
N ILE A 172 -12.91 -18.78 -11.26
CA ILE A 172 -14.05 -19.18 -10.43
C ILE A 172 -15.30 -18.42 -10.87
N LEU A 173 -15.24 -17.09 -10.95
CA LEU A 173 -16.36 -16.24 -11.34
C LEU A 173 -16.96 -16.68 -12.69
N ALA A 174 -16.12 -16.93 -13.69
CA ALA A 174 -16.54 -17.39 -15.01
C ALA A 174 -17.25 -18.76 -15.00
N SER A 175 -17.01 -19.58 -13.96
CA SER A 175 -17.66 -20.90 -13.82
C SER A 175 -18.99 -20.87 -13.07
N LEU A 176 -19.33 -19.74 -12.45
CA LEU A 176 -20.60 -19.59 -11.71
C LEU A 176 -21.75 -19.34 -12.71
N LYS A 177 -22.76 -20.18 -12.65
CA LYS A 177 -23.95 -20.08 -13.53
C LYS A 177 -24.93 -19.02 -13.02
#